data_afc767810ce919cefc833ab071b02d4f
#
_entry.id   afc767810ce919cefc833ab071b02d4f
#
_cell.length_a   1.000
_cell.length_b   1.000
_cell.length_c   1.000
_cell.angle_alpha   90.00
_cell.angle_beta   90.00
_cell.angle_gamma   90.00
#
_symmetry.space_group_name_H-M   'P 1'
#
loop_
_entity.id
_entity.type
_entity.pdbx_description
1 polymer ?
#
loop_
_entity_poly.entity_id
_entity_poly.type
_entity_poly.pdbx_seq_one_letter_code
_entity_poly.pdbx_strand_id
1 'polypeptide(L)'
;MSSITLEALGAEKGMYLSHALDKVWLQNGVQGEGEVFILENLPNGRVALACTGGEIGKYLSHALDKLWLQDGIEGEGEEWICHDKGAGNVAFECLGAEKGKYLSHAFDKMWLQNGYQGEGELWAKRNA
;
A
#
# COMPACT_ATOMS: atom_id res chain seq x y z
N MET A 1 8.15 8.08 11.70
CA MET A 1 7.93 7.82 10.25
C MET A 1 9.11 7.07 9.68
N SER A 2 8.86 6.11 8.83
CA SER A 2 9.93 5.35 8.19
C SER A 2 9.66 5.23 6.71
N SER A 3 10.75 5.30 5.95
CA SER A 3 10.68 5.06 4.50
C SER A 3 10.75 3.57 4.27
N ILE A 4 9.83 3.07 3.45
CA ILE A 4 9.70 1.63 3.21
C ILE A 4 9.50 1.36 1.73
N THR A 5 9.79 0.12 1.36
CA THR A 5 9.32 -0.45 0.10
C THR A 5 8.38 -1.59 0.42
N LEU A 6 7.48 -1.86 -0.50
CA LEU A 6 6.52 -2.95 -0.36
C LEU A 6 6.63 -3.85 -1.57
N GLU A 7 7.19 -5.03 -1.34
CA GLU A 7 7.37 -6.02 -2.40
C GLU A 7 6.23 -7.03 -2.36
N ALA A 8 5.65 -7.32 -3.52
CA ALA A 8 4.62 -8.34 -3.62
C ALA A 8 5.20 -9.71 -3.29
N LEU A 9 4.39 -10.58 -2.72
CA LEU A 9 4.80 -11.95 -2.43
C LEU A 9 4.12 -12.90 -3.41
N GLY A 10 4.57 -14.16 -3.37
CA GLY A 10 4.01 -15.16 -4.24
C GLY A 10 4.50 -15.01 -5.66
N ALA A 11 3.60 -15.18 -6.61
CA ALA A 11 3.98 -15.20 -8.03
C ALA A 11 4.55 -13.87 -8.51
N GLU A 12 4.20 -12.76 -7.84
CA GLU A 12 4.67 -11.43 -8.23
C GLU A 12 5.91 -10.99 -7.47
N LYS A 13 6.59 -11.93 -6.82
CA LYS A 13 7.82 -11.57 -6.10
C LYS A 13 8.79 -10.86 -7.03
N GLY A 14 9.40 -9.79 -6.52
CA GLY A 14 10.26 -8.94 -7.30
C GLY A 14 9.57 -7.70 -7.82
N MET A 15 8.25 -7.63 -7.71
CA MET A 15 7.50 -6.44 -8.09
C MET A 15 7.17 -5.63 -6.84
N TYR A 16 7.16 -4.32 -6.99
CA TYR A 16 7.01 -3.40 -5.87
C TYR A 16 5.84 -2.46 -6.10
N LEU A 17 5.16 -2.12 -5.01
CA LEU A 17 4.13 -1.08 -5.04
C LEU A 17 4.81 0.22 -5.45
N SER A 18 4.29 0.87 -6.50
CA SER A 18 4.91 2.03 -7.08
C SER A 18 3.91 3.16 -7.26
N HIS A 19 4.41 4.39 -7.25
CA HIS A 19 3.59 5.57 -7.46
C HIS A 19 4.26 6.50 -8.46
N ALA A 20 3.44 7.19 -9.25
CA ALA A 20 3.90 8.25 -10.13
C ALA A 20 2.69 9.08 -10.53
N LEU A 21 2.86 10.40 -10.51
CA LEU A 21 1.77 11.32 -10.80
C LEU A 21 0.60 11.02 -9.87
N ASP A 22 -0.51 10.53 -10.37
CA ASP A 22 -1.64 10.17 -9.52
C ASP A 22 -1.99 8.69 -9.64
N LYS A 23 -1.02 7.86 -10.04
CA LYS A 23 -1.25 6.43 -10.30
C LYS A 23 -0.44 5.54 -9.38
N VAL A 24 -0.95 4.35 -9.16
CA VAL A 24 -0.25 3.28 -8.46
C VAL A 24 -0.25 2.03 -9.32
N TRP A 25 0.84 1.27 -9.26
CA TRP A 25 0.94 0.01 -10.00
C TRP A 25 2.03 -0.85 -9.38
N LEU A 26 2.31 -1.99 -10.01
CA LEU A 26 3.42 -2.86 -9.60
C LEU A 26 4.57 -2.65 -10.57
N GLN A 27 5.75 -2.33 -10.05
CA GLN A 27 6.94 -2.07 -10.82
C GLN A 27 7.96 -3.18 -10.58
N ASN A 28 8.60 -3.64 -11.66
CA ASN A 28 9.68 -4.60 -11.56
C ASN A 28 10.89 -3.93 -10.90
N GLY A 29 11.22 -4.39 -9.69
CA GLY A 29 12.38 -3.88 -8.98
C GLY A 29 12.20 -2.49 -8.44
N VAL A 30 13.15 -2.06 -7.63
CA VAL A 30 13.17 -0.70 -7.07
C VAL A 30 14.03 0.16 -7.98
N GLN A 31 13.42 1.15 -8.60
CA GLN A 31 14.12 2.00 -9.55
C GLN A 31 14.38 3.41 -9.03
N GLY A 32 13.79 3.75 -7.89
CA GLY A 32 13.98 5.08 -7.32
C GLY A 32 12.88 5.40 -6.33
N GLU A 33 12.57 6.68 -6.22
CA GLU A 33 11.58 7.12 -5.24
C GLU A 33 10.16 6.65 -5.55
N GLY A 34 9.90 6.26 -6.80
CA GLY A 34 8.57 5.76 -7.16
C GLY A 34 8.15 4.53 -6.39
N GLU A 35 9.09 3.76 -5.84
CA GLU A 35 8.81 2.57 -5.07
C GLU A 35 9.00 2.77 -3.57
N VAL A 36 9.24 4.01 -3.15
CA VAL A 36 9.46 4.33 -1.74
C VAL A 36 8.25 5.07 -1.21
N PHE A 37 7.73 4.57 -0.10
CA PHE A 37 6.62 5.20 0.62
C PHE A 37 7.07 5.53 2.03
N ILE A 38 6.42 6.52 2.63
CA ILE A 38 6.60 6.80 4.05
C ILE A 38 5.41 6.20 4.77
N LEU A 39 5.70 5.30 5.72
CA LEU A 39 4.65 4.72 6.55
C LEU A 39 4.44 5.66 7.73
N GLU A 40 3.29 6.30 7.77
CA GLU A 40 2.95 7.22 8.85
C GLU A 40 2.04 6.53 9.83
N ASN A 41 2.42 6.55 11.09
CA ASN A 41 1.57 5.99 12.14
C ASN A 41 0.56 7.04 12.56
N LEU A 42 -0.69 6.66 12.56
CA LEU A 42 -1.81 7.53 12.93
C LEU A 42 -2.36 7.08 14.27
N PRO A 43 -3.20 7.90 14.92
CA PRO A 43 -3.84 7.48 16.17
C PRO A 43 -4.65 6.19 15.98
N ASN A 44 -4.82 5.45 17.07
CA ASN A 44 -5.64 4.24 17.13
C ASN A 44 -5.11 3.08 16.28
N GLY A 45 -3.78 3.04 16.08
CA GLY A 45 -3.16 1.93 15.39
C GLY A 45 -3.33 1.93 13.88
N ARG A 46 -3.83 3.02 13.32
CA ARG A 46 -3.99 3.16 11.87
C ARG A 46 -2.70 3.68 11.26
N VAL A 47 -2.57 3.47 9.95
CA VAL A 47 -1.40 3.97 9.21
C VAL A 47 -1.86 4.63 7.93
N ALA A 48 -0.97 5.46 7.38
CA ALA A 48 -1.14 6.02 6.05
C ALA A 48 0.14 5.78 5.27
N LEU A 49 0.00 5.61 3.96
CA LEU A 49 1.13 5.40 3.07
C LEU A 49 1.29 6.66 2.22
N ALA A 50 2.32 7.42 2.53
CA ALA A 50 2.60 8.69 1.85
C ALA A 50 3.60 8.48 0.74
N CYS A 51 3.43 9.21 -0.36
CA CYS A 51 4.37 9.16 -1.46
C CYS A 51 5.61 9.98 -1.16
N THR A 52 6.70 9.63 -1.83
CA THR A 52 7.95 10.39 -1.78
C THR A 52 8.19 11.01 -3.16
N GLY A 53 9.25 11.80 -3.26
CA GLY A 53 9.64 12.36 -4.54
C GLY A 53 8.65 13.35 -5.09
N GLY A 54 8.37 13.23 -6.38
CA GLY A 54 7.50 14.19 -7.07
C GLY A 54 6.07 14.21 -6.59
N GLU A 55 5.61 13.15 -5.92
CA GLU A 55 4.25 13.05 -5.43
C GLU A 55 4.12 13.32 -3.93
N ILE A 56 5.14 13.95 -3.34
CA ILE A 56 5.09 14.31 -1.93
C ILE A 56 3.77 15.02 -1.61
N GLY A 57 3.15 14.61 -0.51
CA GLY A 57 1.86 15.15 -0.10
C GLY A 57 0.68 14.31 -0.52
N LYS A 58 0.91 13.31 -1.37
CA LYS A 58 -0.16 12.41 -1.79
C LYS A 58 -0.09 11.11 -1.02
N TYR A 59 -1.24 10.49 -0.84
CA TYR A 59 -1.40 9.28 -0.03
C TYR A 59 -2.13 8.22 -0.81
N LEU A 60 -1.76 6.96 -0.57
CA LEU A 60 -2.48 5.84 -1.17
C LEU A 60 -3.88 5.80 -0.58
N SER A 61 -4.87 5.90 -1.45
CA SER A 61 -6.27 6.03 -1.06
C SER A 61 -7.12 4.91 -1.60
N HIS A 62 -8.20 4.62 -0.88
CA HIS A 62 -9.15 3.59 -1.31
C HIS A 62 -10.58 4.13 -1.22
N ALA A 63 -11.41 3.69 -2.16
CA ALA A 63 -12.85 3.95 -2.11
C ALA A 63 -13.52 2.94 -3.02
N LEU A 64 -14.62 2.38 -2.52
CA LEU A 64 -15.33 1.33 -3.22
C LEU A 64 -14.35 0.18 -3.48
N ASP A 65 -13.97 -0.04 -4.72
CA ASP A 65 -12.94 -1.05 -5.01
C ASP A 65 -11.79 -0.45 -5.82
N LYS A 66 -11.56 0.85 -5.65
CA LYS A 66 -10.55 1.57 -6.43
C LYS A 66 -9.40 2.04 -5.55
N LEU A 67 -8.25 2.21 -6.18
CA LEU A 67 -7.03 2.71 -5.58
C LEU A 67 -6.52 3.90 -6.39
N TRP A 68 -6.09 4.95 -5.69
CA TRP A 68 -5.47 6.10 -6.35
C TRP A 68 -4.62 6.86 -5.33
N LEU A 69 -4.06 7.99 -5.77
CA LEU A 69 -3.29 8.86 -4.90
C LEU A 69 -4.10 10.11 -4.62
N GLN A 70 -4.32 10.39 -3.34
CA GLN A 70 -5.12 11.51 -2.88
C GLN A 70 -4.22 12.58 -2.27
N ASP A 71 -4.50 13.85 -2.58
CA ASP A 71 -3.81 14.97 -1.95
C ASP A 71 -4.21 15.05 -0.48
N GLY A 72 -3.26 14.78 0.40
CA GLY A 72 -3.49 14.87 1.83
C GLY A 72 -4.34 13.74 2.38
N ILE A 73 -4.50 13.74 3.70
CA ILE A 73 -5.36 12.79 4.38
C ILE A 73 -6.68 13.50 4.63
N GLU A 74 -7.74 13.04 3.97
CA GLU A 74 -9.05 13.68 4.08
C GLU A 74 -10.03 12.88 4.92
N GLY A 75 -9.66 11.65 5.28
CA GLY A 75 -10.53 10.82 6.11
C GLY A 75 -10.09 9.37 6.02
N GLU A 76 -11.05 8.47 6.24
CA GLU A 76 -10.72 7.06 6.30
C GLU A 76 -10.28 6.49 4.96
N GLY A 77 -10.53 7.18 3.85
CA GLY A 77 -10.08 6.71 2.54
C GLY A 77 -8.57 6.62 2.42
N GLU A 78 -7.81 7.35 3.24
CA GLU A 78 -6.35 7.33 3.23
C GLU A 78 -5.78 6.57 4.41
N GLU A 79 -6.63 5.90 5.20
CA GLU A 79 -6.20 5.18 6.38
C GLU A 79 -6.31 3.68 6.17
N TRP A 80 -5.32 2.98 6.70
CA TRP A 80 -5.23 1.52 6.57
C TRP A 80 -4.91 0.92 7.92
N ILE A 81 -5.32 -0.33 8.11
CA ILE A 81 -4.84 -1.12 9.23
C ILE A 81 -3.74 -2.02 8.69
N CYS A 82 -2.55 -1.88 9.27
CA CYS A 82 -1.41 -2.71 8.88
C CYS A 82 -1.36 -3.92 9.78
N HIS A 83 -1.61 -5.09 9.23
CA HIS A 83 -1.58 -6.34 9.98
C HIS A 83 -0.21 -6.97 9.82
N ASP A 84 0.47 -7.21 10.93
CA ASP A 84 1.76 -7.88 10.92
C ASP A 84 1.53 -9.38 10.75
N LYS A 85 2.07 -9.93 9.68
CA LYS A 85 1.91 -11.35 9.35
C LYS A 85 3.17 -12.16 9.63
N GLY A 86 4.17 -11.54 10.25
CA GLY A 86 5.41 -12.22 10.59
C GLY A 86 6.45 -12.15 9.50
N ALA A 87 7.71 -12.30 9.87
CA ALA A 87 8.85 -12.34 8.95
C ALA A 87 8.97 -11.08 8.07
N GLY A 88 8.48 -9.93 8.58
CA GLY A 88 8.51 -8.69 7.81
C GLY A 88 7.38 -8.55 6.82
N ASN A 89 6.44 -9.49 6.80
CA ASN A 89 5.31 -9.44 5.88
C ASN A 89 4.12 -8.76 6.52
N VAL A 90 3.39 -7.99 5.73
CA VAL A 90 2.23 -7.24 6.23
C VAL A 90 1.07 -7.37 5.24
N ALA A 91 -0.13 -7.10 5.74
CA ALA A 91 -1.31 -6.95 4.93
C ALA A 91 -1.97 -5.63 5.31
N PHE A 92 -2.53 -4.93 4.34
CA PHE A 92 -3.18 -3.63 4.57
C PHE A 92 -4.67 -3.78 4.36
N GLU A 93 -5.42 -3.51 5.40
CA GLU A 93 -6.88 -3.57 5.36
C GLU A 93 -7.45 -2.16 5.30
N CYS A 94 -8.48 -1.97 4.47
CA CYS A 94 -9.16 -0.69 4.36
C CYS A 94 -9.96 -0.37 5.60
N LEU A 95 -10.19 0.92 5.82
CA LEU A 95 -11.08 1.40 6.86
C LEU A 95 -12.32 2.00 6.21
N GLY A 96 -13.29 2.33 7.05
CA GLY A 96 -14.50 2.96 6.57
C GLY A 96 -15.39 2.00 5.81
N ALA A 97 -15.98 2.48 4.74
CA ALA A 97 -16.95 1.71 3.98
C ALA A 97 -16.36 0.45 3.35
N GLU A 98 -15.04 0.43 3.13
CA GLU A 98 -14.37 -0.72 2.51
C GLU A 98 -13.75 -1.65 3.54
N LYS A 99 -14.10 -1.51 4.83
CA LYS A 99 -13.53 -2.37 5.85
C LYS A 99 -13.74 -3.83 5.48
N GLY A 100 -12.69 -4.63 5.69
CA GLY A 100 -12.70 -6.03 5.29
C GLY A 100 -12.06 -6.28 3.95
N LYS A 101 -11.76 -5.23 3.19
CA LYS A 101 -11.05 -5.38 1.93
C LYS A 101 -9.57 -5.11 2.15
N TYR A 102 -8.73 -5.79 1.38
CA TYR A 102 -7.28 -5.74 1.53
C TYR A 102 -6.62 -5.31 0.24
N LEU A 103 -5.52 -4.58 0.38
CA LEU A 103 -4.69 -4.22 -0.76
C LEU A 103 -4.09 -5.49 -1.34
N SER A 104 -4.44 -5.80 -2.59
CA SER A 104 -4.11 -7.08 -3.21
C SER A 104 -3.35 -6.88 -4.51
N HIS A 105 -2.58 -7.91 -4.85
CA HIS A 105 -1.81 -7.91 -6.10
C HIS A 105 -1.97 -9.25 -6.81
N ALA A 106 -1.94 -9.20 -8.13
CA ALA A 106 -1.87 -10.40 -8.98
C ALA A 106 -1.38 -9.97 -10.35
N PHE A 107 -0.44 -10.76 -10.89
CA PHE A 107 0.20 -10.42 -12.16
C PHE A 107 0.84 -9.03 -12.01
N ASP A 108 0.39 -8.05 -12.77
CA ASP A 108 0.90 -6.69 -12.61
C ASP A 108 -0.21 -5.72 -12.19
N LYS A 109 -1.24 -6.26 -11.56
CA LYS A 109 -2.42 -5.46 -11.19
C LYS A 109 -2.57 -5.38 -9.69
N MET A 110 -3.28 -4.34 -9.27
CA MET A 110 -3.61 -4.13 -7.88
C MET A 110 -5.09 -3.82 -7.77
N TRP A 111 -5.70 -4.31 -6.68
CA TRP A 111 -7.10 -4.01 -6.41
C TRP A 111 -7.37 -4.22 -4.92
N LEU A 112 -8.63 -4.08 -4.53
CA LEU A 112 -9.07 -4.36 -3.17
C LEU A 112 -9.80 -5.69 -3.17
N GLN A 113 -9.29 -6.63 -2.37
CA GLN A 113 -9.83 -7.99 -2.30
C GLN A 113 -10.66 -8.14 -1.03
N ASN A 114 -11.83 -8.73 -1.17
CA ASN A 114 -12.68 -9.06 -0.04
C ASN A 114 -12.01 -10.14 0.79
N GLY A 115 -11.63 -9.77 2.01
CA GLY A 115 -11.02 -10.71 2.92
C GLY A 115 -9.57 -11.01 2.60
N TYR A 116 -8.90 -11.60 3.57
CA TYR A 116 -7.52 -12.01 3.43
C TYR A 116 -7.49 -13.45 2.95
N GLN A 117 -6.94 -13.69 1.76
CA GLN A 117 -6.99 -15.01 1.14
C GLN A 117 -5.64 -15.67 0.99
N GLY A 118 -4.54 -14.96 1.19
CA GLY A 118 -3.24 -15.57 1.08
C GLY A 118 -2.19 -14.60 0.55
N GLU A 119 -1.26 -15.11 -0.27
CA GLU A 119 -0.13 -14.30 -0.69
C GLU A 119 -0.51 -13.11 -1.57
N GLY A 120 -1.69 -13.14 -2.18
CA GLY A 120 -2.15 -12.00 -2.97
C GLY A 120 -2.35 -10.74 -2.16
N GLU A 121 -2.52 -10.87 -0.84
CA GLU A 121 -2.69 -9.73 0.06
C GLU A 121 -1.46 -9.49 0.94
N LEU A 122 -0.36 -10.19 0.67
CA LEU A 122 0.85 -10.07 1.47
C LEU A 122 1.90 -9.23 0.76
N TRP A 123 2.56 -8.41 1.54
CA TRP A 123 3.63 -7.55 1.08
C TRP A 123 4.82 -7.70 2.01
N ALA A 124 6.02 -7.76 1.45
CA ALA A 124 7.22 -7.71 2.26
C ALA A 124 7.56 -6.25 2.48
N LYS A 125 7.51 -5.83 3.74
CA LYS A 125 7.80 -4.44 4.11
C LYS A 125 9.25 -4.35 4.52
N ARG A 126 10.02 -3.52 3.82
CA ARG A 126 11.44 -3.35 4.12
C ARG A 126 11.75 -1.87 4.25
N ASN A 127 12.76 -1.58 5.06
CA ASN A 127 13.26 -0.21 5.16
C ASN A 127 13.92 0.20 3.84
N ALA A 128 13.63 1.40 3.42
CA ALA A 128 14.19 1.93 2.19
C ALA A 128 15.38 2.85 2.48
#